data_572c5a9684337ef0c24d98f254729a1c
#
_entry.id   572c5a9684337ef0c24d98f254729a1c
#
_cell.length_a   1.000
_cell.length_b   1.000
_cell.length_c   1.000
_cell.angle_alpha   90.00
_cell.angle_beta   90.00
_cell.angle_gamma   90.00
#
_symmetry.space_group_name_H-M   'P 1'
#
loop_
_entity.id
_entity.type
_entity.pdbx_description
1 polymer ?
#
loop_
_entity_poly.entity_id
_entity_poly.type
_entity_poly.pdbx_seq_one_letter_code
_entity_poly.pdbx_strand_id
1 'polypeptide(L)'
;MDFDNWNNLKKKIDDYSRVYFSKGEIWFISIGKNVGDEEDGKNEKWERPVLIIRKFNNNIFIGIPLTSQEKNGKYYFKLKSFISTAILSQVRLFDAKRLVRKIGKINSVELIEIKKRVRDII
;
A
#
# COMPACT_ATOMS: atom_id res chain seq x y z
N MET A 1 -15.29 -32.61 4.51
CA MET A 1 -14.25 -33.10 4.96
C MET A 1 -13.64 -32.29 5.99
N ASP A 2 -13.15 -32.92 6.98
CA ASP A 2 -12.71 -32.21 8.12
C ASP A 2 -11.56 -31.31 7.86
N PHE A 3 -10.67 -31.76 7.06
CA PHE A 3 -9.55 -30.95 6.76
C PHE A 3 -9.99 -29.67 6.09
N ASP A 4 -10.90 -29.78 5.16
CA ASP A 4 -11.35 -28.61 4.48
C ASP A 4 -12.15 -27.72 5.42
N ASN A 5 -12.93 -28.30 6.28
CA ASN A 5 -13.67 -27.49 7.22
C ASN A 5 -12.76 -26.77 8.14
N TRP A 6 -11.71 -27.44 8.59
CA TRP A 6 -10.80 -26.82 9.48
C TRP A 6 -10.06 -25.70 8.77
N ASN A 7 -9.70 -25.92 7.54
CA ASN A 7 -9.06 -24.89 6.77
C ASN A 7 -10.00 -23.74 6.53
N ASN A 8 -11.24 -24.00 6.28
CA ASN A 8 -12.19 -22.94 6.08
C ASN A 8 -12.37 -22.11 7.32
N LEU A 9 -12.32 -22.74 8.46
CA LEU A 9 -12.43 -21.99 9.67
C LEU A 9 -11.24 -21.09 9.85
N LYS A 10 -10.06 -21.57 9.55
CA LYS A 10 -8.89 -20.74 9.65
C LYS A 10 -8.95 -19.63 8.64
N LYS A 11 -9.44 -19.92 7.47
CA LYS A 11 -9.56 -18.88 6.49
C LYS A 11 -10.50 -17.80 6.93
N LYS A 12 -11.58 -18.18 7.59
CA LYS A 12 -12.48 -17.19 8.05
C LYS A 12 -11.85 -16.29 9.09
N ILE A 13 -11.05 -16.84 9.96
CA ILE A 13 -10.37 -16.04 10.93
C ILE A 13 -9.40 -15.10 10.23
N ASP A 14 -8.71 -15.59 9.23
CA ASP A 14 -7.83 -14.74 8.47
C ASP A 14 -8.60 -13.67 7.75
N ASP A 15 -9.78 -14.03 7.23
CA ASP A 15 -10.55 -13.08 6.47
C ASP A 15 -11.06 -11.94 7.34
N TYR A 16 -11.25 -12.17 8.59
CA TYR A 16 -11.64 -11.09 9.45
C TYR A 16 -10.57 -10.02 9.50
N SER A 17 -9.31 -10.40 9.42
CA SER A 17 -8.25 -9.43 9.44
C SER A 17 -7.82 -9.06 8.05
N ARG A 18 -8.41 -9.69 7.03
CA ARG A 18 -8.01 -9.42 5.68
C ARG A 18 -8.95 -8.40 5.08
N VAL A 19 -8.42 -7.53 4.26
CA VAL A 19 -9.24 -6.53 3.61
C VAL A 19 -9.17 -6.73 2.13
N TYR A 20 -10.17 -6.23 1.43
CA TYR A 20 -10.20 -6.32 -0.02
C TYR A 20 -9.63 -5.05 -0.57
N PHE A 21 -8.69 -5.17 -1.45
CA PHE A 21 -8.03 -4.02 -2.03
C PHE A 21 -7.87 -4.20 -3.54
N SER A 22 -7.66 -3.11 -4.24
CA SER A 22 -7.52 -3.14 -5.69
C SER A 22 -6.49 -2.11 -6.15
N LYS A 23 -5.99 -2.30 -7.35
CA LYS A 23 -5.02 -1.35 -7.89
C LYS A 23 -5.67 0.02 -8.00
N GLY A 24 -4.87 1.03 -7.84
CA GLY A 24 -5.34 2.41 -7.90
C GLY A 24 -5.81 2.95 -6.58
N GLU A 25 -5.95 2.10 -5.58
CA GLU A 25 -6.41 2.55 -4.27
C GLU A 25 -5.25 3.02 -3.43
N ILE A 26 -5.55 3.95 -2.55
CA ILE A 26 -4.56 4.48 -1.61
C ILE A 26 -4.97 4.04 -0.23
N TRP A 27 -4.06 3.40 0.46
CA TRP A 27 -4.31 2.86 1.77
C TRP A 27 -3.25 3.31 2.75
N PHE A 28 -3.64 3.50 4.01
CA PHE A 28 -2.64 3.58 5.05
C PHE A 28 -2.17 2.18 5.34
N ILE A 29 -0.87 2.00 5.43
CA ILE A 29 -0.33 0.70 5.80
C ILE A 29 0.45 0.85 7.09
N SER A 30 0.55 -0.23 7.83
CA SER A 30 1.36 -0.26 9.01
C SER A 30 2.77 -0.60 8.59
N ILE A 31 3.73 0.25 8.92
CA ILE A 31 5.09 -0.06 8.56
C ILE A 31 5.79 -0.83 9.65
N GLY A 32 5.06 -1.29 10.59
CA GLY A 32 5.60 -2.11 11.61
C GLY A 32 6.21 -1.35 12.67
N LYS A 33 6.51 -2.01 13.77
CA LYS A 33 7.17 -1.40 14.78
C LYS A 33 8.57 -1.50 14.58
N ASN A 34 9.23 -0.45 14.53
CA ASN A 34 10.58 -0.49 14.39
C ASN A 34 11.21 -0.49 15.64
N VAL A 35 11.93 -1.46 15.87
CA VAL A 35 12.46 -1.66 17.10
C VAL A 35 13.17 -0.55 17.66
N GLY A 36 13.97 0.06 16.98
CA GLY A 36 14.79 1.04 17.57
C GLY A 36 14.10 2.28 17.93
N ASP A 37 12.95 2.45 17.45
CA ASP A 37 12.32 3.69 17.65
C ASP A 37 11.22 3.72 18.57
N GLU A 38 10.93 2.64 19.07
CA GLU A 38 9.77 2.59 19.84
C GLU A 38 9.86 3.35 21.04
N GLU A 39 11.03 3.75 21.40
CA GLU A 39 11.10 4.49 22.60
C GLU A 39 10.29 5.71 22.48
N ASP A 40 10.00 6.14 21.35
CA ASP A 40 9.21 7.30 21.21
C ASP A 40 7.83 7.06 21.63
N GLY A 41 7.42 5.87 21.68
CA GLY A 41 6.15 5.59 22.19
C GLY A 41 5.01 6.23 21.51
N LYS A 42 5.18 7.36 20.98
CA LYS A 42 4.13 8.00 20.35
C LYS A 42 3.89 7.49 19.02
N ASN A 43 4.49 6.47 18.71
CA ASN A 43 4.41 6.02 17.39
C ASN A 43 3.47 4.96 17.18
N GLU A 44 2.47 4.94 17.90
CA GLU A 44 1.48 4.01 17.62
C GLU A 44 0.96 4.22 16.25
N LYS A 45 1.31 5.35 15.67
CA LYS A 45 0.85 5.55 14.36
C LYS A 45 1.88 5.35 13.33
N TRP A 46 2.52 4.25 13.34
CA TRP A 46 3.47 3.92 12.30
C TRP A 46 2.71 3.54 11.06
N GLU A 47 2.06 4.51 10.47
CA GLU A 47 1.29 4.30 9.26
C GLU A 47 1.77 5.23 8.17
N ARG A 48 1.72 4.77 6.94
CA ARG A 48 2.07 5.57 5.80
C ARG A 48 1.10 5.35 4.70
N PRO A 49 0.81 6.38 3.91
CA PRO A 49 -0.06 6.16 2.76
C PRO A 49 0.72 5.52 1.63
N VAL A 50 0.11 4.56 0.98
CA VAL A 50 0.71 3.84 -0.12
C VAL A 50 -0.31 3.71 -1.23
N LEU A 51 0.13 3.90 -2.46
CA LEU A 51 -0.70 3.72 -3.63
C LEU A 51 -0.47 2.32 -4.16
N ILE A 52 -1.54 1.55 -4.35
CA ILE A 52 -1.44 0.20 -4.88
C ILE A 52 -1.42 0.28 -6.39
N ILE A 53 -0.34 -0.15 -7.00
CA ILE A 53 -0.25 -0.08 -8.46
C ILE A 53 -0.45 -1.44 -9.11
N ARG A 54 -0.28 -2.51 -8.38
CA ARG A 54 -0.53 -3.83 -8.94
C ARG A 54 -0.83 -4.82 -7.83
N LYS A 55 -1.92 -5.53 -7.98
CA LYS A 55 -2.30 -6.56 -7.03
C LYS A 55 -1.95 -7.91 -7.62
N PHE A 56 -1.11 -8.66 -6.95
CA PHE A 56 -0.77 -9.99 -7.43
C PHE A 56 -1.78 -11.02 -6.95
N ASN A 57 -2.20 -10.90 -5.71
CA ASN A 57 -3.21 -11.79 -5.17
C ASN A 57 -3.72 -11.14 -3.90
N ASN A 58 -4.43 -11.87 -3.07
CA ASN A 58 -4.99 -11.28 -1.88
C ASN A 58 -3.95 -11.06 -0.78
N ASN A 59 -2.74 -11.50 -1.00
CA ASN A 59 -1.71 -11.43 0.02
C ASN A 59 -0.60 -10.43 -0.26
N ILE A 60 -0.34 -10.13 -1.51
CA ILE A 60 0.77 -9.23 -1.82
C ILE A 60 0.45 -8.31 -2.99
N PHE A 61 1.05 -7.16 -2.95
CA PHE A 61 0.86 -6.18 -4.01
C PHE A 61 2.09 -5.31 -4.15
N ILE A 62 2.20 -4.64 -5.28
CA ILE A 62 3.23 -3.64 -5.46
C ILE A 62 2.62 -2.29 -5.18
N GLY A 63 3.29 -1.52 -4.34
CA GLY A 63 2.81 -0.20 -3.97
C GLY A 63 3.91 0.83 -4.01
N ILE A 64 3.50 2.08 -3.95
CA ILE A 64 4.40 3.21 -3.95
C ILE A 64 4.05 4.10 -2.77
N PRO A 65 5.01 4.38 -1.90
CA PRO A 65 4.72 5.26 -0.77
C PRO A 65 4.44 6.68 -1.24
N LEU A 66 3.57 7.33 -0.53
CA LEU A 66 3.21 8.72 -0.84
C LEU A 66 3.73 9.62 0.27
N THR A 67 3.98 10.86 -0.10
CA THR A 67 4.41 11.85 0.89
C THR A 67 3.58 13.11 0.71
N SER A 68 3.34 13.82 1.78
CA SER A 68 2.65 15.09 1.71
C SER A 68 3.63 16.22 1.42
N GLN A 69 4.92 15.94 1.46
CA GLN A 69 5.89 16.96 1.19
C GLN A 69 5.97 17.23 -0.30
N GLU A 70 6.24 18.46 -0.64
CA GLU A 70 6.34 18.79 -2.03
C GLU A 70 7.71 18.38 -2.52
N LYS A 71 7.74 17.54 -3.53
CA LYS A 71 8.98 17.05 -4.10
C LYS A 71 8.88 17.12 -5.61
N ASN A 72 10.01 17.38 -6.25
CA ASN A 72 10.04 17.49 -7.71
C ASN A 72 11.13 16.59 -8.27
N GLY A 73 11.03 16.28 -9.53
CA GLY A 73 12.03 15.47 -10.19
C GLY A 73 11.44 14.21 -10.78
N LYS A 74 12.27 13.47 -11.50
CA LYS A 74 11.77 12.34 -12.24
C LYS A 74 11.38 11.16 -11.35
N TYR A 75 11.78 11.18 -10.11
CA TYR A 75 11.43 10.09 -9.20
C TYR A 75 10.17 10.39 -8.40
N TYR A 76 9.51 11.49 -8.68
CA TYR A 76 8.33 11.90 -7.95
C TYR A 76 7.19 12.17 -8.90
N PHE A 77 5.98 11.85 -8.47
CA PHE A 77 4.81 12.09 -9.29
C PHE A 77 3.74 12.69 -8.41
N LYS A 78 3.38 13.94 -8.68
CA LYS A 78 2.36 14.58 -7.89
C LYS A 78 1.02 14.08 -8.37
N LEU A 79 0.23 13.52 -7.48
CA LEU A 79 -1.07 12.98 -7.83
C LEU A 79 -2.05 14.10 -8.12
N LYS A 80 -2.93 13.86 -9.06
CA LYS A 80 -3.95 14.84 -9.38
C LYS A 80 -5.24 14.54 -8.66
N SER A 81 -5.49 13.27 -8.43
CA SER A 81 -6.72 12.86 -7.79
C SER A 81 -6.62 12.85 -6.28
N PHE A 82 -5.45 13.11 -5.75
CA PHE A 82 -5.24 12.99 -4.31
C PHE A 82 -4.09 13.91 -3.95
N ILE A 83 -4.18 14.57 -2.82
CA ILE A 83 -3.16 15.55 -2.46
C ILE A 83 -1.97 14.84 -1.85
N SER A 84 -1.09 14.38 -2.67
CA SER A 84 0.12 13.70 -2.24
C SER A 84 1.04 13.51 -3.42
N THR A 85 2.28 13.20 -3.14
CA THR A 85 3.27 12.93 -4.17
C THR A 85 3.75 11.51 -4.02
N ALA A 86 3.75 10.77 -5.11
CA ALA A 86 4.23 9.39 -5.12
C ALA A 86 5.75 9.37 -5.25
N ILE A 87 6.42 8.59 -4.42
CA ILE A 87 7.86 8.46 -4.48
C ILE A 87 8.18 7.24 -5.32
N LEU A 88 8.36 7.48 -6.60
CA LEU A 88 8.46 6.38 -7.56
C LEU A 88 9.67 5.48 -7.32
N SER A 89 10.74 6.04 -6.79
CA SER A 89 11.93 5.25 -6.54
C SER A 89 11.75 4.27 -5.39
N GLN A 90 10.70 4.40 -4.63
CA GLN A 90 10.45 3.51 -3.50
C GLN A 90 9.38 2.47 -3.78
N VAL A 91 9.12 2.21 -5.04
CA VAL A 91 8.17 1.19 -5.41
C VAL A 91 8.68 -0.16 -4.90
N ARG A 92 7.78 -0.91 -4.29
CA ARG A 92 8.20 -2.19 -3.72
C ARG A 92 7.01 -3.09 -3.47
N LEU A 93 7.32 -4.32 -3.10
CA LEU A 93 6.31 -5.29 -2.78
C LEU A 93 5.89 -5.14 -1.32
N PHE A 94 4.61 -5.24 -1.07
CA PHE A 94 4.08 -5.15 0.27
C PHE A 94 3.20 -6.35 0.59
N ASP A 95 3.15 -6.69 1.85
CA ASP A 95 2.27 -7.73 2.34
C ASP A 95 0.92 -7.09 2.64
N ALA A 96 -0.15 -7.67 2.15
CA ALA A 96 -1.47 -7.10 2.34
C ALA A 96 -1.90 -7.06 3.81
N LYS A 97 -1.22 -7.82 4.65
CA LYS A 97 -1.55 -7.77 6.07
C LYS A 97 -1.25 -6.40 6.66
N ARG A 98 -0.43 -5.61 5.98
CA ARG A 98 -0.11 -4.30 6.50
C ARG A 98 -1.15 -3.26 6.18
N LEU A 99 -2.14 -3.59 5.37
CA LEU A 99 -3.17 -2.63 5.01
C LEU A 99 -4.05 -2.32 6.21
N VAL A 100 -4.20 -1.05 6.50
CA VAL A 100 -4.99 -0.63 7.65
C VAL A 100 -6.34 -0.10 7.21
N ARG A 101 -6.34 0.93 6.38
CA ARG A 101 -7.61 1.47 5.89
C ARG A 101 -7.42 2.20 4.58
N LYS A 102 -8.45 2.15 3.79
CA LYS A 102 -8.43 2.81 2.49
C LYS A 102 -8.75 4.28 2.67
N ILE A 103 -7.98 5.14 2.02
CA ILE A 103 -8.19 6.56 2.15
C ILE A 103 -8.47 7.25 0.83
N GLY A 104 -8.32 6.57 -0.28
CA GLY A 104 -8.59 7.22 -1.56
C GLY A 104 -8.39 6.29 -2.72
N LYS A 105 -8.49 6.85 -3.90
CA LYS A 105 -8.34 6.10 -5.12
C LYS A 105 -8.01 7.06 -6.24
N ILE A 106 -7.14 6.68 -7.13
CA ILE A 106 -6.85 7.49 -8.31
C ILE A 106 -7.55 6.88 -9.51
N ASN A 107 -7.71 7.65 -10.56
CA ASN A 107 -8.41 7.15 -11.73
C ASN A 107 -7.45 6.31 -12.58
N SER A 108 -8.01 5.60 -13.54
CA SER A 108 -7.21 4.66 -14.30
C SER A 108 -6.19 5.35 -15.21
N VAL A 109 -6.51 6.54 -15.67
CA VAL A 109 -5.57 7.26 -16.53
C VAL A 109 -4.33 7.63 -15.73
N GLU A 110 -4.53 8.11 -14.53
CA GLU A 110 -3.41 8.48 -13.69
C GLU A 110 -2.59 7.25 -13.30
N LEU A 111 -3.26 6.15 -13.06
CA LEU A 111 -2.56 4.92 -12.72
C LEU A 111 -1.67 4.46 -13.88
N ILE A 112 -2.18 4.55 -15.09
CA ILE A 112 -1.40 4.16 -16.26
C ILE A 112 -0.18 5.05 -16.40
N GLU A 113 -0.35 6.33 -16.14
CA GLU A 113 0.75 7.26 -16.25
C GLU A 113 1.81 6.96 -15.21
N ILE A 114 1.42 6.64 -13.99
CA ILE A 114 2.35 6.31 -12.95
C ILE A 114 3.11 5.04 -13.28
N LYS A 115 2.42 4.04 -13.79
CA LYS A 115 3.09 2.80 -14.16
C LYS A 115 4.13 3.04 -15.24
N LYS A 116 3.83 3.92 -16.16
CA LYS A 116 4.78 4.23 -17.21
C LYS A 116 6.00 4.92 -16.63
N ARG A 117 5.78 5.85 -15.70
CA ARG A 117 6.89 6.55 -15.09
C ARG A 117 7.76 5.59 -14.28
N VAL A 118 7.16 4.62 -13.63
CA VAL A 118 7.93 3.64 -12.89
C VAL A 118 8.77 2.80 -13.86
N ARG A 119 8.18 2.41 -14.96
CA ARG A 119 8.94 1.61 -15.92
C ARG A 119 10.13 2.39 -16.47
N ASP A 120 9.99 3.69 -16.60
CA ASP A 120 11.06 4.50 -17.14
C ASP A 120 12.26 4.61 -16.22
N ILE A 121 12.09 4.39 -14.93
CA ILE A 121 13.21 4.50 -14.03
C ILE A 121 13.76 3.15 -13.59
N ILE A 122 13.15 2.09 -14.03
CA ILE A 122 13.70 0.78 -13.79
C ILE A 122 14.58 0.38 -14.97
#